data_3863caf4e2ca05fa1037b1f2ec64436a
#
_entry.id   3863caf4e2ca05fa1037b1f2ec64436a
#
_cell.length_a   1.000
_cell.length_b   1.000
_cell.length_c   1.000
_cell.angle_alpha   90.00
_cell.angle_beta   90.00
_cell.angle_gamma   90.00
#
_symmetry.space_group_name_H-M   'P 1'
#
loop_
_entity.id
_entity.type
_entity.pdbx_description
1 polymer ?
#
loop_
_entity_poly.entity_id
_entity_poly.type
_entity_poly.pdbx_seq_one_letter_code
_entity_poly.pdbx_strand_id
1 'polypeptide(L)'
;MVNQTFLQLISVPILQAFQEFLSDKRSINLSDETLQTYEIMFTKFVKTLPEGENTLTDTLTKADYQNFVSVLQNGGLRNDVSIQSACRNIRVILYWLQNNDYCIPFKVQLPRCQKKIKELYTPEELSVLLKKPDRDCTECEYITWCIENLLICSGLRIGSLVELKVSDLYPDNTLIVNQTKSNIPLRIAINAECASILRKYFKIFNLSDNDYMFATGAGTQYAKNTIKKYVRAYNIKRGVKKTSCHLFRHSFAANLYKATHDVYLVKQALGHSNIAVTEGYLRSLGCTDVGQRMAAAFNPQVQFGTQNTTQKRRGRMRTA
;
A
#
# COMPACT_ATOMS: atom_id res chain seq x y z
N MET A 1 -5.08 -50.65 15.71
CA MET A 1 -5.03 -50.67 14.24
C MET A 1 -5.56 -49.30 13.80
N VAL A 2 -4.69 -48.43 13.35
CA VAL A 2 -5.07 -47.10 12.82
C VAL A 2 -5.54 -47.37 11.40
N ASN A 3 -6.83 -47.14 11.13
CA ASN A 3 -7.37 -47.15 9.75
C ASN A 3 -6.61 -46.11 8.94
N GLN A 4 -5.66 -46.55 8.12
CA GLN A 4 -5.16 -45.77 7.00
C GLN A 4 -6.27 -45.68 5.97
N THR A 5 -7.10 -44.62 6.05
CA THR A 5 -7.96 -44.23 4.95
C THR A 5 -7.01 -43.81 3.83
N PHE A 6 -6.88 -44.63 2.78
CA PHE A 6 -6.16 -44.22 1.56
C PHE A 6 -6.88 -43.01 0.99
N LEU A 7 -6.27 -41.83 1.12
CA LEU A 7 -6.72 -40.64 0.41
C LEU A 7 -6.68 -40.96 -1.11
N GLN A 8 -7.85 -41.11 -1.72
CA GLN A 8 -7.95 -41.27 -3.17
C GLN A 8 -7.75 -39.89 -3.77
N LEU A 9 -6.54 -39.62 -4.26
CA LEU A 9 -6.22 -38.34 -4.90
C LEU A 9 -6.90 -38.24 -6.27
N ILE A 10 -7.27 -37.01 -6.62
CA ILE A 10 -7.77 -36.64 -7.93
C ILE A 10 -6.56 -36.41 -8.84
N SER A 11 -6.35 -37.27 -9.82
CA SER A 11 -5.27 -37.17 -10.78
C SER A 11 -5.76 -36.58 -12.09
N VAL A 12 -5.45 -35.32 -12.34
CA VAL A 12 -5.78 -34.58 -13.57
C VAL A 12 -4.61 -33.66 -13.95
N PRO A 13 -4.53 -33.21 -15.20
CA PRO A 13 -3.55 -32.17 -15.56
C PRO A 13 -3.70 -30.93 -14.68
N ILE A 14 -2.58 -30.38 -14.24
CA ILE A 14 -2.57 -29.22 -13.30
C ILE A 14 -3.30 -28.01 -13.88
N LEU A 15 -3.31 -27.85 -15.20
CA LEU A 15 -4.07 -26.78 -15.87
C LEU A 15 -5.57 -26.93 -15.63
N GLN A 16 -6.11 -28.15 -15.69
CA GLN A 16 -7.52 -28.40 -15.41
C GLN A 16 -7.87 -28.03 -13.97
N ALA A 17 -7.12 -28.52 -12.99
CA ALA A 17 -7.34 -28.18 -11.58
C ALA A 17 -7.20 -26.67 -11.31
N PHE A 18 -6.32 -25.97 -12.04
CA PHE A 18 -6.19 -24.51 -11.95
C PHE A 18 -7.41 -23.78 -12.50
N GLN A 19 -8.08 -24.27 -13.54
CA GLN A 19 -9.34 -23.67 -14.01
C GLN A 19 -10.45 -23.79 -12.96
N GLU A 20 -10.51 -24.92 -12.28
CA GLU A 20 -11.44 -25.12 -11.16
C GLU A 20 -11.12 -24.18 -9.99
N PHE A 21 -9.83 -24.00 -9.63
CA PHE A 21 -9.38 -23.00 -8.68
C PHE A 21 -9.85 -21.59 -9.05
N LEU A 22 -9.68 -21.17 -10.31
CA LEU A 22 -10.12 -19.85 -10.77
C LEU A 22 -11.63 -19.69 -10.67
N SER A 23 -12.40 -20.75 -11.03
CA SER A 23 -13.85 -20.75 -10.89
C SER A 23 -14.28 -20.60 -9.43
N ASP A 24 -13.65 -21.32 -8.49
CA ASP A 24 -13.86 -21.19 -7.05
C ASP A 24 -13.56 -19.76 -6.58
N LYS A 25 -12.47 -19.15 -7.03
CA LYS A 25 -12.11 -17.77 -6.65
C LYS A 25 -13.03 -16.71 -7.24
N ARG A 26 -13.60 -16.94 -8.43
CA ARG A 26 -14.65 -16.09 -9.01
C ARG A 26 -15.95 -16.16 -8.20
N SER A 27 -16.34 -17.34 -7.72
CA SER A 27 -17.57 -17.54 -6.95
C SER A 27 -17.60 -16.72 -5.64
N ILE A 28 -16.43 -16.44 -5.06
CA ILE A 28 -16.29 -15.61 -3.86
C ILE A 28 -15.96 -14.14 -4.19
N ASN A 29 -16.22 -13.70 -5.43
CA ASN A 29 -16.04 -12.32 -5.89
C ASN A 29 -14.62 -11.75 -5.71
N LEU A 30 -13.56 -12.55 -5.93
CA LEU A 30 -12.21 -12.00 -6.02
C LEU A 30 -12.10 -11.05 -7.22
N SER A 31 -11.36 -9.96 -7.05
CA SER A 31 -11.14 -8.97 -8.12
C SER A 31 -10.36 -9.58 -9.30
N ASP A 32 -10.68 -9.13 -10.53
CA ASP A 32 -10.00 -9.56 -11.75
C ASP A 32 -8.48 -9.33 -11.68
N GLU A 33 -8.02 -8.23 -11.06
CA GLU A 33 -6.58 -7.98 -10.83
C GLU A 33 -5.92 -9.09 -9.99
N THR A 34 -6.66 -9.66 -9.03
CA THR A 34 -6.16 -10.76 -8.20
C THR A 34 -6.14 -12.07 -8.99
N LEU A 35 -7.20 -12.36 -9.75
CA LEU A 35 -7.27 -13.53 -10.59
C LEU A 35 -6.15 -13.51 -11.65
N GLN A 36 -5.96 -12.41 -12.35
CA GLN A 36 -4.87 -12.21 -13.30
C GLN A 36 -3.48 -12.40 -12.64
N THR A 37 -3.33 -11.98 -11.39
CA THR A 37 -2.08 -12.22 -10.65
C THR A 37 -1.85 -13.72 -10.42
N TYR A 38 -2.89 -14.48 -10.08
CA TYR A 38 -2.77 -15.93 -9.96
C TYR A 38 -2.43 -16.59 -11.30
N GLU A 39 -3.06 -16.19 -12.40
CA GLU A 39 -2.77 -16.70 -13.74
C GLU A 39 -1.31 -16.48 -14.13
N ILE A 40 -0.80 -15.26 -13.94
CA ILE A 40 0.61 -14.93 -14.21
C ILE A 40 1.57 -15.78 -13.36
N MET A 41 1.26 -15.95 -12.08
CA MET A 41 2.13 -16.72 -11.18
C MET A 41 2.03 -18.22 -11.47
N PHE A 42 0.84 -18.73 -11.77
CA PHE A 42 0.64 -20.11 -12.19
C PHE A 42 1.43 -20.45 -13.47
N THR A 43 1.34 -19.60 -14.48
CA THR A 43 2.12 -19.77 -15.72
C THR A 43 3.63 -19.84 -15.45
N LYS A 44 4.13 -19.05 -14.50
CA LYS A 44 5.55 -19.11 -14.09
C LYS A 44 5.87 -20.41 -13.36
N PHE A 45 4.97 -20.90 -12.50
CA PHE A 45 5.15 -22.15 -11.75
C PHE A 45 5.16 -23.35 -12.68
N VAL A 46 4.19 -23.44 -13.56
CA VAL A 46 4.05 -24.55 -14.53
C VAL A 46 5.31 -24.70 -15.43
N LYS A 47 5.93 -23.58 -15.83
CA LYS A 47 7.20 -23.60 -16.60
C LYS A 47 8.37 -24.24 -15.86
N THR A 48 8.26 -24.46 -14.55
CA THR A 48 9.29 -25.11 -13.72
C THR A 48 8.99 -26.59 -13.47
N LEU A 49 7.81 -27.06 -13.87
CA LEU A 49 7.40 -28.45 -13.75
C LEU A 49 7.93 -29.30 -14.92
N PRO A 50 8.24 -30.59 -14.69
CA PRO A 50 8.81 -31.46 -15.73
C PRO A 50 7.94 -31.58 -16.99
N GLU A 51 6.63 -31.74 -16.82
CA GLU A 51 5.67 -31.91 -17.92
C GLU A 51 4.84 -30.66 -18.20
N GLY A 52 5.23 -29.50 -17.57
CA GLY A 52 4.53 -28.24 -17.76
C GLY A 52 3.06 -28.31 -17.36
N GLU A 53 2.17 -27.88 -18.25
CA GLU A 53 0.71 -27.83 -18.03
C GLU A 53 0.07 -29.21 -17.92
N ASN A 54 0.74 -30.26 -18.42
CA ASN A 54 0.27 -31.64 -18.40
C ASN A 54 0.70 -32.40 -17.13
N THR A 55 1.50 -31.79 -16.26
CA THR A 55 1.88 -32.42 -14.98
C THR A 55 0.63 -32.84 -14.22
N LEU A 56 0.57 -34.12 -13.83
CA LEU A 56 -0.56 -34.64 -13.07
C LEU A 56 -0.52 -34.12 -11.63
N THR A 57 -1.67 -33.77 -11.09
CA THR A 57 -1.79 -33.13 -9.77
C THR A 57 -1.33 -34.00 -8.63
N ASP A 58 -1.58 -35.31 -8.68
CA ASP A 58 -1.19 -36.31 -7.68
C ASP A 58 0.34 -36.56 -7.62
N THR A 59 1.08 -36.15 -8.67
CA THR A 59 2.57 -36.23 -8.69
C THR A 59 3.24 -35.00 -8.09
N LEU A 60 2.48 -33.92 -7.80
CA LEU A 60 3.04 -32.70 -7.25
C LEU A 60 3.63 -32.93 -5.85
N THR A 61 4.85 -32.42 -5.68
CA THR A 61 5.63 -32.59 -4.45
C THR A 61 6.16 -31.27 -3.92
N LYS A 62 6.69 -31.33 -2.70
CA LYS A 62 7.44 -30.22 -2.12
C LYS A 62 8.67 -29.85 -2.95
N ALA A 63 9.29 -30.81 -3.65
CA ALA A 63 10.45 -30.57 -4.50
C ALA A 63 10.13 -29.65 -5.68
N ASP A 64 8.95 -29.77 -6.28
CA ASP A 64 8.49 -28.90 -7.39
C ASP A 64 8.36 -27.45 -6.92
N TYR A 65 7.79 -27.24 -5.73
CA TYR A 65 7.75 -25.90 -5.15
C TYR A 65 9.16 -25.35 -4.82
N GLN A 66 10.07 -26.18 -4.32
CA GLN A 66 11.45 -25.77 -4.03
C GLN A 66 12.21 -25.43 -5.34
N ASN A 67 11.99 -26.19 -6.40
CA ASN A 67 12.51 -25.88 -7.73
C ASN A 67 12.02 -24.53 -8.23
N PHE A 68 10.71 -24.26 -8.13
CA PHE A 68 10.16 -22.95 -8.48
C PHE A 68 10.84 -21.80 -7.71
N VAL A 69 11.02 -21.94 -6.40
CA VAL A 69 11.73 -20.92 -5.58
C VAL A 69 13.16 -20.72 -6.08
N SER A 70 13.89 -21.82 -6.36
CA SER A 70 15.25 -21.78 -6.87
C SER A 70 15.35 -21.08 -8.22
N VAL A 71 14.44 -21.37 -9.15
CA VAL A 71 14.35 -20.71 -10.45
C VAL A 71 14.09 -19.21 -10.30
N LEU A 72 13.22 -18.80 -9.38
CA LEU A 72 12.99 -17.38 -9.12
C LEU A 72 14.22 -16.68 -8.55
N GLN A 73 14.97 -17.33 -7.68
CA GLN A 73 16.20 -16.79 -7.08
C GLN A 73 17.34 -16.66 -8.09
N ASN A 74 17.49 -17.64 -8.98
CA ASN A 74 18.56 -17.70 -9.97
C ASN A 74 18.18 -16.99 -11.30
N GLY A 75 16.89 -16.89 -11.61
CA GLY A 75 16.38 -16.48 -12.92
C GLY A 75 16.07 -14.98 -13.09
N GLY A 76 16.59 -14.09 -12.23
CA GLY A 76 16.52 -12.64 -12.47
C GLY A 76 15.45 -11.86 -11.71
N LEU A 77 14.67 -12.44 -10.83
CA LEU A 77 13.93 -11.66 -9.82
C LEU A 77 14.94 -11.16 -8.77
N ARG A 78 15.44 -9.94 -8.98
CA ARG A 78 16.50 -9.33 -8.15
C ARG A 78 16.04 -8.87 -6.76
N ASN A 79 14.77 -9.09 -6.40
CA ASN A 79 14.19 -8.53 -5.17
C ASN A 79 13.46 -9.60 -4.37
N ASP A 80 13.97 -9.89 -3.16
CA ASP A 80 13.41 -10.85 -2.20
C ASP A 80 11.91 -10.65 -1.94
N VAL A 81 11.43 -9.39 -1.94
CA VAL A 81 10.01 -9.07 -1.75
C VAL A 81 9.18 -9.60 -2.90
N SER A 82 9.68 -9.48 -4.14
CA SER A 82 8.99 -9.99 -5.34
C SER A 82 8.96 -11.52 -5.36
N ILE A 83 10.06 -12.17 -4.98
CA ILE A 83 10.14 -13.63 -4.83
C ILE A 83 9.15 -14.10 -3.78
N GLN A 84 9.16 -13.48 -2.58
CA GLN A 84 8.23 -13.84 -1.52
C GLN A 84 6.77 -13.60 -1.93
N SER A 85 6.48 -12.55 -2.70
CA SER A 85 5.13 -12.28 -3.23
C SER A 85 4.69 -13.36 -4.21
N ALA A 86 5.54 -13.76 -5.15
CA ALA A 86 5.27 -14.86 -6.08
C ALA A 86 5.00 -16.17 -5.34
N CYS A 87 5.84 -16.49 -4.36
CA CYS A 87 5.68 -17.69 -3.52
C CYS A 87 4.38 -17.67 -2.70
N ARG A 88 3.91 -16.49 -2.24
CA ARG A 88 2.60 -16.36 -1.56
C ARG A 88 1.44 -16.71 -2.49
N ASN A 89 1.47 -16.24 -3.72
CA ASN A 89 0.40 -16.54 -4.67
C ASN A 89 0.36 -18.03 -5.01
N ILE A 90 1.52 -18.64 -5.27
CA ILE A 90 1.59 -20.10 -5.54
C ILE A 90 1.18 -20.90 -4.30
N ARG A 91 1.53 -20.46 -3.09
CA ARG A 91 1.08 -21.12 -1.85
C ARG A 91 -0.45 -21.19 -1.74
N VAL A 92 -1.15 -20.14 -2.17
CA VAL A 92 -2.63 -20.14 -2.17
C VAL A 92 -3.16 -21.20 -3.11
N ILE A 93 -2.59 -21.34 -4.30
CA ILE A 93 -2.97 -22.36 -5.29
C ILE A 93 -2.65 -23.76 -4.76
N LEU A 94 -1.43 -23.99 -4.27
CA LEU A 94 -1.02 -25.30 -3.76
C LEU A 94 -1.85 -25.75 -2.55
N TYR A 95 -2.18 -24.84 -1.62
CA TYR A 95 -3.05 -25.20 -0.50
C TYR A 95 -4.49 -25.46 -0.93
N TRP A 96 -4.98 -24.78 -1.98
CA TRP A 96 -6.28 -25.11 -2.55
C TRP A 96 -6.27 -26.51 -3.18
N LEU A 97 -5.23 -26.87 -3.94
CA LEU A 97 -5.06 -28.21 -4.51
C LEU A 97 -5.00 -29.27 -3.41
N GLN A 98 -4.26 -29.04 -2.33
CA GLN A 98 -4.15 -29.95 -1.18
C GLN A 98 -5.49 -30.14 -0.48
N ASN A 99 -6.24 -29.06 -0.27
CA ASN A 99 -7.52 -29.08 0.44
C ASN A 99 -8.66 -29.71 -0.38
N ASN A 100 -8.47 -29.89 -1.69
CA ASN A 100 -9.41 -30.52 -2.59
C ASN A 100 -8.90 -31.86 -3.12
N ASP A 101 -7.99 -32.52 -2.39
CA ASP A 101 -7.48 -33.88 -2.66
C ASP A 101 -6.79 -34.07 -4.02
N TYR A 102 -6.25 -32.99 -4.63
CA TYR A 102 -5.48 -33.06 -5.87
C TYR A 102 -4.04 -33.53 -5.66
N CYS A 103 -3.45 -33.28 -4.50
CA CYS A 103 -2.08 -33.72 -4.22
C CYS A 103 -1.88 -33.96 -2.72
N ILE A 104 -0.85 -34.77 -2.39
CA ILE A 104 -0.48 -35.05 -0.99
C ILE A 104 -0.11 -33.75 -0.27
N PRO A 105 -0.68 -33.49 0.92
CA PRO A 105 -0.38 -32.28 1.66
C PRO A 105 1.09 -32.15 2.06
N PHE A 106 1.69 -30.99 1.78
CA PHE A 106 3.02 -30.61 2.24
C PHE A 106 3.06 -29.14 2.66
N LYS A 107 3.96 -28.81 3.58
CA LYS A 107 4.12 -27.43 4.07
C LYS A 107 4.85 -26.57 3.04
N VAL A 108 4.20 -25.51 2.55
CA VAL A 108 4.77 -24.51 1.65
C VAL A 108 5.42 -23.40 2.48
N GLN A 109 6.74 -23.42 2.60
CA GLN A 109 7.51 -22.42 3.34
C GLN A 109 7.83 -21.21 2.45
N LEU A 110 7.53 -20.02 2.95
CA LEU A 110 7.90 -18.79 2.23
C LEU A 110 9.37 -18.43 2.47
N PRO A 111 10.10 -17.99 1.43
CA PRO A 111 11.44 -17.43 1.59
C PRO A 111 11.44 -16.25 2.57
N ARG A 112 12.52 -16.12 3.36
CA ARG A 112 12.72 -14.94 4.19
C ARG A 112 12.98 -13.72 3.31
N CYS A 113 12.48 -12.58 3.71
CA CYS A 113 12.64 -11.33 2.98
C CYS A 113 12.99 -10.23 3.99
N GLN A 114 14.04 -9.49 3.70
CA GLN A 114 14.38 -8.29 4.46
C GLN A 114 13.52 -7.12 3.99
N LYS A 115 12.71 -6.59 4.91
CA LYS A 115 11.92 -5.39 4.64
C LYS A 115 12.79 -4.17 4.85
N LYS A 116 13.03 -3.40 3.78
CA LYS A 116 13.67 -2.09 3.87
C LYS A 116 12.66 -1.04 4.35
N ILE A 117 13.15 -0.02 5.04
CA ILE A 117 12.35 1.18 5.36
C ILE A 117 11.96 1.81 4.02
N LYS A 118 10.70 2.17 3.89
CA LYS A 118 10.17 2.78 2.69
C LYS A 118 10.58 4.24 2.62
N GLU A 119 10.88 4.69 1.42
CA GLU A 119 11.16 6.10 1.17
C GLU A 119 9.93 6.98 1.38
N LEU A 120 10.18 8.24 1.72
CA LEU A 120 9.20 9.31 1.82
C LEU A 120 9.66 10.47 0.94
N TYR A 121 8.74 11.31 0.51
CA TYR A 121 9.12 12.63 -0.01
C TYR A 121 9.68 13.49 1.12
N THR A 122 10.75 14.23 0.86
CA THR A 122 11.25 15.24 1.78
C THR A 122 10.38 16.51 1.72
N PRO A 123 10.43 17.40 2.72
CA PRO A 123 9.73 18.69 2.67
C PRO A 123 10.13 19.52 1.44
N GLU A 124 11.41 19.50 1.06
CA GLU A 124 11.96 20.24 -0.10
C GLU A 124 11.40 19.66 -1.40
N GLU A 125 11.38 18.34 -1.56
CA GLU A 125 10.77 17.68 -2.72
C GLU A 125 9.28 18.01 -2.83
N LEU A 126 8.53 17.95 -1.73
CA LEU A 126 7.11 18.34 -1.71
C LEU A 126 6.93 19.82 -2.05
N SER A 127 7.76 20.70 -1.52
CA SER A 127 7.71 22.15 -1.84
C SER A 127 7.84 22.41 -3.33
N VAL A 128 8.71 21.67 -4.01
CA VAL A 128 8.90 21.81 -5.47
C VAL A 128 7.71 21.21 -6.24
N LEU A 129 7.23 20.01 -5.85
CA LEU A 129 6.15 19.31 -6.54
C LEU A 129 4.81 20.03 -6.40
N LEU A 130 4.51 20.55 -5.21
CA LEU A 130 3.23 21.20 -4.90
C LEU A 130 3.18 22.67 -5.33
N LYS A 131 4.31 23.26 -5.74
CA LYS A 131 4.33 24.59 -6.31
C LYS A 131 3.49 24.62 -7.59
N LYS A 132 2.56 25.59 -7.66
CA LYS A 132 1.71 25.78 -8.84
C LYS A 132 2.59 25.91 -10.09
N PRO A 133 2.29 25.19 -11.18
CA PRO A 133 2.99 25.34 -12.44
C PRO A 133 2.75 26.74 -13.06
N ASP A 134 3.68 27.17 -13.90
CA ASP A 134 3.62 28.45 -14.60
C ASP A 134 2.46 28.48 -15.60
N ARG A 135 2.14 29.68 -16.14
CA ARG A 135 0.98 29.86 -17.03
C ARG A 135 1.09 29.15 -18.38
N ASP A 136 2.29 28.84 -18.79
CA ASP A 136 2.64 28.16 -20.06
C ASP A 136 2.74 26.64 -19.88
N CYS A 137 2.38 26.12 -18.72
CA CYS A 137 2.36 24.67 -18.48
C CYS A 137 1.34 23.95 -19.37
N THR A 138 1.62 22.71 -19.69
CA THR A 138 0.66 21.85 -20.40
C THR A 138 -0.53 21.50 -19.52
N GLU A 139 -1.68 21.14 -20.13
CA GLU A 139 -2.84 20.63 -19.40
C GLU A 139 -2.48 19.42 -18.52
N CYS A 140 -1.67 18.52 -19.07
CA CYS A 140 -1.20 17.34 -18.34
C CYS A 140 -0.41 17.72 -17.08
N GLU A 141 0.42 18.74 -17.11
CA GLU A 141 1.17 19.24 -15.96
C GLU A 141 0.24 19.85 -14.92
N TYR A 142 -0.74 20.63 -15.36
CA TYR A 142 -1.71 21.23 -14.46
C TYR A 142 -2.60 20.17 -13.77
N ILE A 143 -3.08 19.19 -14.53
CA ILE A 143 -3.85 18.04 -13.99
C ILE A 143 -2.99 17.26 -13.00
N THR A 144 -1.73 16.99 -13.33
CA THR A 144 -0.81 16.25 -12.46
C THR A 144 -0.55 16.98 -11.15
N TRP A 145 -0.37 18.30 -11.22
CA TRP A 145 -0.24 19.14 -10.03
C TRP A 145 -1.49 19.06 -9.12
N CYS A 146 -2.68 19.09 -9.69
CA CYS A 146 -3.93 18.91 -8.94
C CYS A 146 -4.01 17.51 -8.30
N ILE A 147 -3.62 16.47 -9.05
CA ILE A 147 -3.55 15.09 -8.55
C ILE A 147 -2.59 14.96 -7.36
N GLU A 148 -1.40 15.53 -7.45
CA GLU A 148 -0.38 15.44 -6.39
C GLU A 148 -0.81 16.19 -5.13
N ASN A 149 -1.44 17.36 -5.28
CA ASN A 149 -2.04 18.07 -4.16
C ASN A 149 -3.12 17.22 -3.45
N LEU A 150 -4.00 16.58 -4.22
CA LEU A 150 -5.02 15.70 -3.64
C LEU A 150 -4.39 14.48 -2.98
N LEU A 151 -3.40 13.84 -3.60
CA LEU A 151 -2.75 12.65 -3.05
C LEU A 151 -2.07 12.94 -1.71
N ILE A 152 -1.37 14.07 -1.57
CA ILE A 152 -0.68 14.42 -0.32
C ILE A 152 -1.64 14.89 0.76
N CYS A 153 -2.76 15.51 0.40
CA CYS A 153 -3.75 15.99 1.37
C CYS A 153 -4.70 14.89 1.87
N SER A 154 -4.91 13.84 1.07
CA SER A 154 -5.90 12.79 1.37
C SER A 154 -5.28 11.43 1.67
N GLY A 155 -4.06 11.19 1.24
CA GLY A 155 -3.43 9.87 1.33
C GLY A 155 -4.12 8.76 0.53
N LEU A 156 -4.94 9.11 -0.46
CA LEU A 156 -5.69 8.16 -1.27
C LEU A 156 -4.81 7.14 -2.01
N ARG A 157 -5.37 5.96 -2.24
CA ARG A 157 -4.80 5.02 -3.21
C ARG A 157 -5.14 5.49 -4.62
N ILE A 158 -4.22 5.28 -5.57
CA ILE A 158 -4.45 5.66 -6.97
C ILE A 158 -5.70 4.99 -7.57
N GLY A 159 -6.03 3.76 -7.14
CA GLY A 159 -7.25 3.08 -7.56
C GLY A 159 -8.51 3.82 -7.13
N SER A 160 -8.53 4.38 -5.93
CA SER A 160 -9.66 5.19 -5.47
C SER A 160 -9.68 6.58 -6.11
N LEU A 161 -8.52 7.16 -6.38
CA LEU A 161 -8.42 8.49 -7.00
C LEU A 161 -9.04 8.53 -8.41
N VAL A 162 -8.82 7.50 -9.22
CA VAL A 162 -9.35 7.48 -10.61
C VAL A 162 -10.86 7.33 -10.66
N GLU A 163 -11.48 6.80 -9.60
CA GLU A 163 -12.94 6.58 -9.51
C GLU A 163 -13.70 7.80 -8.99
N LEU A 164 -12.99 8.84 -8.49
CA LEU A 164 -13.61 10.02 -7.92
C LEU A 164 -14.38 10.82 -8.97
N LYS A 165 -15.57 11.25 -8.60
CA LYS A 165 -16.39 12.22 -9.34
C LYS A 165 -16.30 13.60 -8.72
N VAL A 166 -16.66 14.62 -9.49
CA VAL A 166 -16.72 16.01 -9.01
C VAL A 166 -17.65 16.13 -7.81
N SER A 167 -18.80 15.47 -7.86
CA SER A 167 -19.79 15.42 -6.77
C SER A 167 -19.31 14.77 -5.47
N ASP A 168 -18.21 14.02 -5.51
CA ASP A 168 -17.63 13.42 -4.30
C ASP A 168 -16.92 14.46 -3.40
N LEU A 169 -16.65 15.67 -3.90
CA LEU A 169 -16.11 16.80 -3.13
C LEU A 169 -17.23 17.71 -2.63
N TYR A 170 -17.57 17.59 -1.38
CA TYR A 170 -18.63 18.36 -0.74
C TYR A 170 -18.21 19.83 -0.45
N PRO A 171 -19.21 20.73 -0.27
CA PRO A 171 -18.94 22.14 0.03
C PRO A 171 -18.10 22.36 1.31
N ASP A 172 -18.24 21.48 2.30
CA ASP A 172 -17.50 21.50 3.57
C ASP A 172 -16.05 20.97 3.48
N ASN A 173 -15.55 20.77 2.25
CA ASN A 173 -14.24 20.17 1.92
C ASN A 173 -14.11 18.71 2.35
N THR A 174 -15.21 18.01 2.55
CA THR A 174 -15.21 16.57 2.75
C THR A 174 -15.20 15.87 1.39
N LEU A 175 -14.33 14.88 1.26
CA LEU A 175 -14.24 13.98 0.12
C LEU A 175 -14.82 12.62 0.51
N ILE A 176 -15.80 12.13 -0.24
CA ILE A 176 -16.35 10.78 -0.06
C ILE A 176 -15.77 9.85 -1.09
N VAL A 177 -15.16 8.77 -0.64
CA VAL A 177 -14.50 7.76 -1.48
C VAL A 177 -15.28 6.47 -1.40
N ASN A 178 -16.16 6.24 -2.37
CA ASN A 178 -17.03 5.07 -2.41
C ASN A 178 -16.27 3.79 -2.81
N GLN A 179 -15.35 3.90 -3.74
CA GLN A 179 -14.55 2.79 -4.24
C GLN A 179 -13.27 2.61 -3.40
N THR A 180 -13.33 1.76 -2.39
CA THR A 180 -12.17 1.41 -1.54
C THR A 180 -11.85 -0.07 -1.67
N LYS A 181 -10.61 -0.46 -1.40
CA LYS A 181 -10.19 -1.87 -1.41
C LYS A 181 -10.94 -2.73 -0.37
N SER A 182 -11.52 -2.11 0.66
CA SER A 182 -12.28 -2.77 1.73
C SER A 182 -13.79 -2.74 1.51
N ASN A 183 -14.26 -2.20 0.38
CA ASN A 183 -15.68 -1.96 0.07
C ASN A 183 -16.45 -1.15 1.15
N ILE A 184 -15.73 -0.44 2.01
CA ILE A 184 -16.28 0.47 3.01
C ILE A 184 -16.01 1.90 2.52
N PRO A 185 -17.03 2.74 2.32
CA PRO A 185 -16.83 4.14 1.96
C PRO A 185 -15.94 4.85 2.98
N LEU A 186 -15.05 5.71 2.48
CA LEU A 186 -14.13 6.47 3.31
C LEU A 186 -14.45 7.96 3.19
N ARG A 187 -14.66 8.60 4.33
CA ARG A 187 -14.89 10.05 4.42
C ARG A 187 -13.60 10.72 4.88
N ILE A 188 -13.07 11.65 4.08
CA ILE A 188 -11.80 12.34 4.32
C ILE A 188 -12.04 13.84 4.26
N ALA A 189 -11.67 14.58 5.31
CA ALA A 189 -11.59 16.04 5.23
C ALA A 189 -10.26 16.43 4.57
N ILE A 190 -10.32 17.23 3.50
CA ILE A 190 -9.14 17.83 2.89
C ILE A 190 -9.06 19.31 3.30
N ASN A 191 -7.84 19.88 3.29
CA ASN A 191 -7.67 21.27 3.66
C ASN A 191 -8.30 22.22 2.62
N ALA A 192 -8.61 23.44 3.06
CA ALA A 192 -9.29 24.44 2.23
C ALA A 192 -8.49 24.83 0.98
N GLU A 193 -7.16 24.80 1.05
CA GLU A 193 -6.28 25.10 -0.09
C GLU A 193 -6.40 24.04 -1.18
N CYS A 194 -6.30 22.77 -0.83
CA CYS A 194 -6.48 21.66 -1.77
C CYS A 194 -7.89 21.67 -2.39
N ALA A 195 -8.93 21.89 -1.58
CA ALA A 195 -10.29 22.00 -2.09
C ALA A 195 -10.47 23.18 -3.06
N SER A 196 -9.82 24.32 -2.78
CA SER A 196 -9.82 25.49 -3.68
C SER A 196 -9.12 25.18 -5.01
N ILE A 197 -7.98 24.47 -4.97
CA ILE A 197 -7.26 24.02 -6.18
C ILE A 197 -8.19 23.16 -7.05
N LEU A 198 -8.86 22.18 -6.46
CA LEU A 198 -9.76 21.26 -7.17
C LEU A 198 -10.97 22.00 -7.77
N ARG A 199 -11.63 22.89 -7.01
CA ARG A 199 -12.77 23.66 -7.53
C ARG A 199 -12.37 24.60 -8.67
N LYS A 200 -11.15 25.19 -8.62
CA LYS A 200 -10.60 25.97 -9.74
C LYS A 200 -10.34 25.09 -10.97
N TYR A 201 -9.77 23.89 -10.73
CA TYR A 201 -9.55 22.91 -11.77
C TYR A 201 -10.88 22.51 -12.44
N PHE A 202 -11.92 22.19 -11.69
CA PHE A 202 -13.24 21.85 -12.24
C PHE A 202 -13.81 22.96 -13.12
N LYS A 203 -13.66 24.22 -12.71
CA LYS A 203 -14.10 25.38 -13.50
C LYS A 203 -13.28 25.54 -14.80
N ILE A 204 -11.96 25.38 -14.74
CA ILE A 204 -11.08 25.54 -15.92
C ILE A 204 -11.40 24.48 -16.98
N PHE A 205 -11.66 23.25 -16.55
CA PHE A 205 -11.96 22.12 -17.44
C PHE A 205 -13.46 21.92 -17.68
N ASN A 206 -14.31 22.84 -17.20
CA ASN A 206 -15.77 22.82 -17.36
C ASN A 206 -16.41 21.48 -16.96
N LEU A 207 -15.95 20.91 -15.84
CA LEU A 207 -16.43 19.62 -15.32
C LEU A 207 -17.74 19.78 -14.55
N SER A 208 -18.69 18.86 -14.79
CA SER A 208 -19.98 18.74 -14.12
C SER A 208 -19.93 17.73 -12.97
N ASP A 209 -20.91 17.75 -12.08
CA ASP A 209 -20.97 16.89 -10.89
C ASP A 209 -20.83 15.37 -11.19
N ASN A 210 -21.35 14.91 -12.31
CA ASN A 210 -21.30 13.51 -12.73
C ASN A 210 -20.01 13.10 -13.41
N ASP A 211 -19.15 14.06 -13.78
CA ASP A 211 -17.90 13.77 -14.45
C ASP A 211 -16.88 13.18 -13.47
N TYR A 212 -15.97 12.36 -13.99
CA TYR A 212 -14.82 11.95 -13.20
C TYR A 212 -13.99 13.19 -12.85
N MET A 213 -13.53 13.25 -11.59
CA MET A 213 -12.71 14.36 -11.09
C MET A 213 -11.46 14.56 -11.96
N PHE A 214 -10.87 13.45 -12.43
CA PHE A 214 -9.77 13.46 -13.38
C PHE A 214 -10.17 12.61 -14.59
N ALA A 215 -10.65 13.28 -15.63
CA ALA A 215 -11.16 12.65 -16.84
C ALA A 215 -10.20 12.83 -18.03
N THR A 216 -10.27 11.87 -18.96
CA THR A 216 -9.66 12.03 -20.30
C THR A 216 -10.45 13.03 -21.13
N GLY A 217 -9.90 13.50 -22.25
CA GLY A 217 -10.66 14.36 -23.19
C GLY A 217 -11.96 13.75 -23.72
N ALA A 218 -12.15 12.41 -23.59
CA ALA A 218 -13.38 11.70 -23.92
C ALA A 218 -14.37 11.60 -22.73
N GLY A 219 -14.08 12.24 -21.59
CA GLY A 219 -14.94 12.17 -20.39
C GLY A 219 -14.84 10.87 -19.60
N THR A 220 -13.95 9.94 -19.96
CA THR A 220 -13.74 8.70 -19.24
C THR A 220 -12.66 8.86 -18.16
N GLN A 221 -12.69 8.00 -17.14
CA GLN A 221 -11.64 7.98 -16.11
C GLN A 221 -10.25 7.66 -16.71
N TYR A 222 -9.21 8.25 -16.14
CA TYR A 222 -7.84 7.85 -16.50
C TYR A 222 -7.52 6.44 -16.02
N ALA A 223 -6.83 5.66 -16.85
CA ALA A 223 -6.23 4.43 -16.40
C ALA A 223 -5.16 4.71 -15.31
N LYS A 224 -5.11 3.87 -14.26
CA LYS A 224 -4.11 3.97 -13.18
C LYS A 224 -2.67 4.13 -13.69
N ASN A 225 -2.32 3.42 -14.78
CA ASN A 225 -0.98 3.48 -15.38
C ASN A 225 -0.70 4.79 -16.10
N THR A 226 -1.72 5.45 -16.66
CA THR A 226 -1.60 6.78 -17.27
C THR A 226 -1.23 7.82 -16.21
N ILE A 227 -1.95 7.85 -15.07
CA ILE A 227 -1.61 8.75 -13.95
C ILE A 227 -0.21 8.49 -13.42
N LYS A 228 0.21 7.22 -13.27
CA LYS A 228 1.59 6.91 -12.86
C LYS A 228 2.64 7.47 -13.84
N LYS A 229 2.36 7.42 -15.15
CA LYS A 229 3.24 8.01 -16.17
C LYS A 229 3.29 9.53 -16.05
N TYR A 230 2.16 10.18 -15.83
CA TYR A 230 2.05 11.63 -15.67
C TYR A 230 2.83 12.10 -14.42
N VAL A 231 2.59 11.51 -13.26
CA VAL A 231 3.34 11.78 -12.03
C VAL A 231 4.84 11.58 -12.24
N ARG A 232 5.23 10.49 -12.92
CA ARG A 232 6.64 10.26 -13.24
C ARG A 232 7.26 11.36 -14.08
N ALA A 233 6.60 11.75 -15.17
CA ALA A 233 7.11 12.79 -16.08
C ALA A 233 7.19 14.14 -15.37
N TYR A 234 6.15 14.49 -14.62
CA TYR A 234 6.07 15.73 -13.87
C TYR A 234 7.17 15.86 -12.82
N ASN A 235 7.38 14.82 -12.01
CA ASN A 235 8.40 14.83 -10.97
C ASN A 235 9.81 14.94 -11.56
N ILE A 236 10.12 14.17 -12.61
CA ILE A 236 11.42 14.21 -13.28
C ILE A 236 11.66 15.62 -13.85
N LYS A 237 10.66 16.23 -14.52
CA LYS A 237 10.77 17.60 -15.07
C LYS A 237 11.09 18.62 -13.97
N ARG A 238 10.62 18.39 -12.75
CA ARG A 238 10.88 19.25 -11.58
C ARG A 238 12.12 18.85 -10.76
N GLY A 239 12.96 17.96 -11.29
CA GLY A 239 14.20 17.52 -10.64
C GLY A 239 14.03 16.52 -9.52
N VAL A 240 12.81 16.01 -9.28
CA VAL A 240 12.53 15.02 -8.24
C VAL A 240 12.61 13.59 -8.81
N LYS A 241 13.58 12.80 -8.33
CA LYS A 241 13.82 11.43 -8.82
C LYS A 241 12.78 10.41 -8.34
N LYS A 242 12.08 10.70 -7.26
CA LYS A 242 11.01 9.86 -6.71
C LYS A 242 9.73 10.07 -7.52
N THR A 243 9.16 8.99 -8.05
CA THR A 243 8.09 9.07 -9.06
C THR A 243 6.87 8.20 -8.77
N SER A 244 6.77 7.65 -7.56
CA SER A 244 5.69 6.76 -7.20
C SER A 244 4.53 7.48 -6.52
N CYS A 245 3.31 7.30 -7.03
CA CYS A 245 2.09 7.80 -6.40
C CYS A 245 1.91 7.27 -4.96
N HIS A 246 2.43 6.08 -4.64
CA HIS A 246 2.36 5.53 -3.29
C HIS A 246 3.20 6.31 -2.28
N LEU A 247 4.24 7.03 -2.73
CA LEU A 247 5.06 7.85 -1.84
C LEU A 247 4.28 9.02 -1.26
N PHE A 248 3.33 9.60 -1.99
CA PHE A 248 2.43 10.63 -1.44
C PHE A 248 1.62 10.07 -0.26
N ARG A 249 1.07 8.87 -0.41
CA ARG A 249 0.34 8.21 0.68
C ARG A 249 1.26 7.84 1.85
N HIS A 250 2.51 7.43 1.59
CA HIS A 250 3.50 7.18 2.63
C HIS A 250 3.82 8.47 3.39
N SER A 251 4.08 9.56 2.66
CA SER A 251 4.37 10.87 3.24
C SER A 251 3.18 11.45 4.01
N PHE A 252 1.95 11.32 3.47
CA PHE A 252 0.72 11.69 4.19
C PHE A 252 0.62 10.96 5.54
N ALA A 253 0.75 9.64 5.55
CA ALA A 253 0.64 8.85 6.76
C ALA A 253 1.72 9.19 7.80
N ALA A 254 2.96 9.37 7.33
CA ALA A 254 4.09 9.75 8.18
C ALA A 254 3.89 11.15 8.78
N ASN A 255 3.46 12.12 7.97
CA ASN A 255 3.20 13.49 8.42
C ASN A 255 2.03 13.56 9.39
N LEU A 256 0.92 12.86 9.09
CA LEU A 256 -0.23 12.79 9.99
C LEU A 256 0.16 12.17 11.34
N TYR A 257 0.91 11.07 11.32
CA TYR A 257 1.38 10.44 12.56
C TYR A 257 2.36 11.33 13.34
N LYS A 258 3.31 11.99 12.66
CA LYS A 258 4.24 12.93 13.30
C LYS A 258 3.53 14.11 13.97
N ALA A 259 2.45 14.60 13.34
CA ALA A 259 1.68 15.74 13.86
C ALA A 259 0.78 15.36 15.03
N THR A 260 0.21 14.15 15.04
CA THR A 260 -0.85 13.78 15.98
C THR A 260 -0.43 12.69 16.98
N HIS A 261 0.59 11.91 16.65
CA HIS A 261 1.00 10.70 17.37
C HIS A 261 -0.15 9.68 17.58
N ASP A 262 -1.21 9.79 16.79
CA ASP A 262 -2.41 8.96 16.89
C ASP A 262 -2.45 7.93 15.74
N VAL A 263 -2.17 6.67 16.09
CA VAL A 263 -2.22 5.54 15.15
C VAL A 263 -3.66 5.25 14.68
N TYR A 264 -4.63 5.51 15.56
CA TYR A 264 -6.04 5.25 15.24
C TYR A 264 -6.54 6.25 14.19
N LEU A 265 -6.19 7.53 14.33
CA LEU A 265 -6.50 8.55 13.34
C LEU A 265 -5.87 8.21 11.97
N VAL A 266 -4.60 7.79 11.96
CA VAL A 266 -3.94 7.33 10.73
C VAL A 266 -4.66 6.11 10.13
N LYS A 267 -5.10 5.15 10.96
CA LYS A 267 -5.89 3.99 10.52
C LYS A 267 -7.16 4.43 9.82
N GLN A 268 -7.93 5.35 10.43
CA GLN A 268 -9.16 5.88 9.85
C GLN A 268 -8.90 6.61 8.54
N ALA A 269 -7.94 7.54 8.52
CA ALA A 269 -7.59 8.32 7.33
C ALA A 269 -7.13 7.45 6.15
N LEU A 270 -6.45 6.34 6.43
CA LEU A 270 -6.00 5.41 5.40
C LEU A 270 -7.05 4.34 5.01
N GLY A 271 -8.16 4.23 5.73
CA GLY A 271 -9.15 3.17 5.52
C GLY A 271 -8.56 1.76 5.73
N HIS A 272 -7.76 1.57 6.78
CA HIS A 272 -7.26 0.25 7.14
C HIS A 272 -8.25 -0.47 8.04
N SER A 273 -8.56 -1.73 7.73
CA SER A 273 -9.50 -2.55 8.50
C SER A 273 -9.00 -2.87 9.91
N ASN A 274 -7.68 -3.06 10.08
CA ASN A 274 -7.06 -3.45 11.35
C ASN A 274 -5.94 -2.48 11.74
N ILE A 275 -5.84 -2.17 13.04
CA ILE A 275 -4.81 -1.30 13.61
C ILE A 275 -3.40 -1.90 13.43
N ALA A 276 -3.25 -3.22 13.55
CA ALA A 276 -1.97 -3.90 13.35
C ALA A 276 -1.39 -3.68 11.93
N VAL A 277 -2.27 -3.50 10.92
CA VAL A 277 -1.86 -3.13 9.56
C VAL A 277 -1.25 -1.72 9.55
N THR A 278 -1.85 -0.78 10.29
CA THR A 278 -1.36 0.60 10.39
C THR A 278 -0.06 0.68 11.17
N GLU A 279 0.06 -0.02 12.28
CA GLU A 279 1.30 -0.10 13.06
C GLU A 279 2.45 -0.68 12.24
N GLY A 280 2.21 -1.83 11.57
CA GLY A 280 3.18 -2.43 10.66
C GLY A 280 3.55 -1.51 9.50
N TYR A 281 2.60 -0.72 9.01
CA TYR A 281 2.81 0.26 7.97
C TYR A 281 3.67 1.44 8.46
N LEU A 282 3.33 2.08 9.59
CA LEU A 282 4.11 3.17 10.19
C LEU A 282 5.52 2.72 10.55
N ARG A 283 5.68 1.50 11.08
CA ARG A 283 6.98 0.89 11.32
C ARG A 283 7.80 0.77 10.04
N SER A 284 7.18 0.39 8.93
CA SER A 284 7.83 0.30 7.61
C SER A 284 8.22 1.66 7.03
N LEU A 285 7.67 2.76 7.56
CA LEU A 285 8.01 4.16 7.23
C LEU A 285 9.06 4.76 8.18
N GLY A 286 9.54 4.01 9.17
CA GLY A 286 10.45 4.52 10.19
C GLY A 286 9.81 5.53 11.15
N CYS A 287 8.48 5.58 11.24
CA CYS A 287 7.77 6.56 12.06
C CYS A 287 7.63 6.14 13.53
N THR A 288 7.91 4.89 13.86
CA THR A 288 7.83 4.37 15.23
C THR A 288 9.21 4.36 15.84
N ASP A 289 9.72 5.53 16.19
CA ASP A 289 10.95 5.62 16.98
C ASP A 289 10.64 5.41 18.45
N VAL A 290 10.56 4.14 18.85
CA VAL A 290 10.36 3.73 20.23
C VAL A 290 11.55 4.19 21.08
N GLY A 291 12.76 4.19 20.55
CA GLY A 291 13.98 4.58 21.25
C GLY A 291 13.98 6.06 21.66
N GLN A 292 13.69 6.98 20.74
CA GLN A 292 13.60 8.41 21.06
C GLN A 292 12.46 8.72 22.04
N ARG A 293 11.31 8.07 21.88
CA ARG A 293 10.17 8.25 22.79
C ARG A 293 10.46 7.67 24.18
N MET A 294 11.14 6.54 24.28
CA MET A 294 11.59 6.00 25.57
C MET A 294 12.64 6.94 26.20
N ALA A 295 13.62 7.40 25.44
CA ALA A 295 14.62 8.35 25.96
C ALA A 295 13.98 9.66 26.44
N ALA A 296 12.98 10.18 25.74
CA ALA A 296 12.23 11.36 26.16
C ALA A 296 11.34 11.10 27.41
N ALA A 297 10.72 9.91 27.47
CA ALA A 297 9.87 9.52 28.61
C ALA A 297 10.67 9.23 29.89
N PHE A 298 11.90 8.78 29.75
CA PHE A 298 12.79 8.47 30.88
C PHE A 298 13.89 9.53 31.04
N ASN A 299 13.51 10.81 31.05
CA ASN A 299 14.44 11.88 31.48
C ASN A 299 14.39 12.02 33.01
N PRO A 300 15.36 11.50 33.79
CA PRO A 300 15.33 11.50 35.25
C PRO A 300 15.32 12.93 35.84
N GLN A 301 15.86 13.90 35.11
CA GLN A 301 15.90 15.32 35.57
C GLN A 301 14.51 15.98 35.49
N VAL A 302 13.63 15.52 34.61
CA VAL A 302 12.26 16.06 34.49
C VAL A 302 11.30 15.35 35.46
N GLN A 303 11.46 14.05 35.66
CA GLN A 303 10.55 13.24 36.48
C GLN A 303 10.94 13.16 37.97
N PHE A 304 12.24 13.26 38.26
CA PHE A 304 12.78 13.12 39.61
C PHE A 304 13.67 14.30 40.02
N GLY A 305 13.49 15.45 39.35
CA GLY A 305 14.21 16.67 39.67
C GLY A 305 14.00 17.00 41.14
N THR A 306 15.06 16.85 41.93
CA THR A 306 15.11 17.27 43.32
C THR A 306 14.68 18.72 43.38
N GLN A 307 13.58 18.98 44.09
CA GLN A 307 13.27 20.32 44.56
C GLN A 307 14.44 20.77 45.43
N ASN A 308 15.37 21.54 44.88
CA ASN A 308 16.38 22.25 45.64
C ASN A 308 15.63 23.31 46.46
N THR A 309 15.15 22.90 47.62
CA THR A 309 14.76 23.81 48.68
C THR A 309 16.02 24.51 49.18
N THR A 310 16.35 25.61 48.58
CA THR A 310 17.29 26.60 49.14
C THR A 310 16.66 27.20 50.41
N GLN A 311 16.82 26.49 51.52
CA GLN A 311 16.66 27.12 52.82
C GLN A 311 17.77 28.17 52.99
N LYS A 312 17.41 29.45 52.79
CA LYS A 312 18.22 30.58 53.25
C LYS A 312 18.38 30.49 54.75
N ARG A 313 19.52 29.99 55.25
CA ARG A 313 19.96 30.16 56.61
C ARG A 313 20.21 31.67 56.83
N ARG A 314 19.29 32.36 57.54
CA ARG A 314 19.51 33.66 58.08
C ARG A 314 20.54 33.52 59.23
N GLY A 315 21.79 33.87 58.97
CA GLY A 315 22.80 34.03 59.97
C GLY A 315 22.45 35.25 60.88
N ARG A 316 22.23 34.99 62.16
CA ARG A 316 22.17 36.02 63.19
C ARG A 316 23.59 36.53 63.42
N MET A 317 23.87 37.79 63.07
CA MET A 317 25.01 38.54 63.63
C MET A 317 24.74 38.80 65.10
N ARG A 318 25.62 38.33 65.97
CA ARG A 318 25.72 38.79 67.31
C ARG A 318 26.84 39.82 67.32
N THR A 319 26.48 41.06 67.73
CA THR A 319 27.38 42.13 68.13
C THR A 319 27.89 41.88 69.54
N ALA A 320 29.17 41.99 69.78
CA ALA A 320 29.85 42.43 71.02
C ALA A 320 30.98 43.32 70.63
#